data_894ccb238a8e914daabafa90f633c3cc
#
_entry.id   894ccb238a8e914daabafa90f633c3cc
#
_cell.length_a   1.000
_cell.length_b   1.000
_cell.length_c   1.000
_cell.angle_alpha   90.00
_cell.angle_beta   90.00
_cell.angle_gamma   90.00
#
_symmetry.space_group_name_H-M   'P 1'
#
loop_
_entity.id
_entity.type
_entity.pdbx_description
1 polymer ?
#
loop_
_entity_poly.entity_id
_entity_poly.type
_entity_poly.pdbx_seq_one_letter_code
_entity_poly.pdbx_strand_id
1 'polypeptide(L)'
;MQIEKIKEFIEPKRILDIGANAGGWYNECRPHFPSSYIFSIEANEECEEALKAANPNYLIALLAKDNKEYDYYVNNTYQSTGNSIYKELTEHYTEANTRIIKKQGTRLDDIFTDKYFDLIKMDVQGAELDIIKGGPKLIQAAHGLILEVAIKEYNEASPMYDEVVAYLETIGFKQKSILDELMYNNEVYHQDIFFLNENIIRN
;
A
#
# COMPACT_ATOMS: atom_id res chain seq x y z
N MET A 1 6.15 11.00 -6.93
CA MET A 1 5.34 11.34 -5.69
C MET A 1 5.96 12.52 -4.95
N GLN A 2 5.16 13.42 -4.35
CA GLN A 2 5.65 14.60 -3.59
C GLN A 2 5.89 14.26 -2.11
N ILE A 3 6.85 13.38 -1.84
CA ILE A 3 7.15 12.82 -0.51
C ILE A 3 7.56 13.92 0.49
N GLU A 4 8.16 15.01 0.04
CA GLU A 4 8.57 16.13 0.89
C GLU A 4 7.41 16.79 1.63
N LYS A 5 6.19 16.77 1.09
CA LYS A 5 4.99 17.30 1.76
C LYS A 5 4.68 16.60 3.08
N ILE A 6 5.09 15.33 3.25
CA ILE A 6 4.87 14.57 4.49
C ILE A 6 5.60 15.22 5.65
N LYS A 7 6.77 15.84 5.40
CA LYS A 7 7.59 16.51 6.42
C LYS A 7 6.89 17.71 7.08
N GLU A 8 5.87 18.26 6.46
CA GLU A 8 5.06 19.31 7.05
C GLU A 8 4.23 18.82 8.27
N PHE A 9 4.03 17.49 8.34
CA PHE A 9 3.17 16.85 9.32
C PHE A 9 3.91 15.94 10.28
N ILE A 10 4.85 15.12 9.76
CA ILE A 10 5.59 14.12 10.54
C ILE A 10 7.03 13.96 10.06
N GLU A 11 7.92 13.54 10.97
CA GLU A 11 9.29 13.10 10.67
C GLU A 11 9.40 11.62 11.09
N PRO A 12 9.05 10.67 10.21
CA PRO A 12 8.94 9.26 10.56
C PRO A 12 10.33 8.64 10.80
N LYS A 13 10.47 7.89 11.88
CA LYS A 13 11.68 7.10 12.19
C LYS A 13 11.56 5.66 11.72
N ARG A 14 10.33 5.16 11.61
CA ARG A 14 10.02 3.80 11.19
C ARG A 14 8.93 3.85 10.13
N ILE A 15 9.25 3.33 8.95
CA ILE A 15 8.38 3.35 7.77
C ILE A 15 8.10 1.92 7.35
N LEU A 16 6.84 1.61 7.06
CA LEU A 16 6.41 0.37 6.44
C LEU A 16 5.94 0.65 5.01
N ASP A 17 6.54 -0.02 4.05
CA ASP A 17 6.21 0.05 2.63
C ASP A 17 5.54 -1.25 2.20
N ILE A 18 4.24 -1.21 1.94
CA ILE A 18 3.42 -2.35 1.55
C ILE A 18 3.07 -2.22 0.07
N GLY A 19 3.27 -3.31 -0.70
CA GLY A 19 3.24 -3.29 -2.16
C GLY A 19 4.54 -2.70 -2.70
N ALA A 20 5.67 -3.15 -2.17
CA ALA A 20 6.98 -2.57 -2.46
C ALA A 20 7.49 -2.88 -3.87
N ASN A 21 6.91 -3.87 -4.55
CA ASN A 21 7.35 -4.36 -5.86
C ASN A 21 8.89 -4.57 -5.86
N ALA A 22 9.61 -4.01 -6.81
CA ALA A 22 11.07 -4.07 -6.92
C ALA A 22 11.82 -3.03 -6.05
N GLY A 23 11.15 -2.36 -5.11
CA GLY A 23 11.74 -1.36 -4.23
C GLY A 23 11.83 0.05 -4.83
N GLY A 24 11.00 0.35 -5.82
CA GLY A 24 10.97 1.68 -6.46
C GLY A 24 10.69 2.80 -5.45
N TRP A 25 9.63 2.64 -4.67
CA TRP A 25 9.27 3.63 -3.66
C TRP A 25 10.31 3.76 -2.54
N TYR A 26 10.93 2.66 -2.12
CA TYR A 26 12.06 2.72 -1.18
C TYR A 26 13.18 3.64 -1.68
N ASN A 27 13.58 3.51 -2.95
CA ASN A 27 14.62 4.34 -3.55
C ASN A 27 14.22 5.81 -3.64
N GLU A 28 12.95 6.10 -3.91
CA GLU A 28 12.40 7.45 -3.94
C GLU A 28 12.29 8.05 -2.53
N CYS A 29 11.87 7.27 -1.54
CA CYS A 29 11.65 7.69 -0.16
C CYS A 29 12.95 7.93 0.62
N ARG A 30 13.97 7.10 0.41
CA ARG A 30 15.23 7.10 1.16
C ARG A 30 15.95 8.45 1.21
N PRO A 31 16.06 9.23 0.12
CA PRO A 31 16.68 10.57 0.18
C PRO A 31 15.92 11.56 1.08
N HIS A 32 14.61 11.42 1.20
CA HIS A 32 13.77 12.28 2.05
C HIS A 32 13.89 11.93 3.53
N PHE A 33 14.06 10.63 3.85
CA PHE A 33 14.16 10.10 5.22
C PHE A 33 15.39 9.21 5.39
N PRO A 34 16.61 9.80 5.31
CA PRO A 34 17.86 9.02 5.23
C PRO A 34 18.15 8.21 6.51
N SER A 35 17.66 8.65 7.66
CA SER A 35 17.87 8.00 8.96
C SER A 35 16.74 7.05 9.38
N SER A 36 15.66 6.97 8.60
CA SER A 36 14.52 6.13 8.96
C SER A 36 14.80 4.65 8.69
N TYR A 37 14.32 3.81 9.58
CA TYR A 37 14.22 2.39 9.32
C TYR A 37 13.04 2.16 8.36
N ILE A 38 13.28 1.54 7.22
CA ILE A 38 12.23 1.19 6.26
C ILE A 38 12.15 -0.33 6.15
N PHE A 39 10.95 -0.88 6.30
CA PHE A 39 10.66 -2.29 6.08
C PHE A 39 9.67 -2.42 4.92
N SER A 40 9.94 -3.31 3.98
CA SER A 40 9.12 -3.48 2.78
C SER A 40 8.41 -4.83 2.78
N ILE A 41 7.16 -4.86 2.33
CA ILE A 41 6.38 -6.09 2.11
C ILE A 41 5.90 -6.12 0.67
N GLU A 42 6.08 -7.29 0.03
CA GLU A 42 5.64 -7.55 -1.34
C GLU A 42 4.96 -8.91 -1.42
N ALA A 43 3.87 -9.00 -2.20
CA ALA A 43 3.15 -10.25 -2.38
C ALA A 43 3.73 -11.11 -3.53
N ASN A 44 4.32 -10.46 -4.55
CA ASN A 44 4.86 -11.15 -5.72
C ASN A 44 6.28 -11.62 -5.47
N GLU A 45 6.47 -12.95 -5.38
CA GLU A 45 7.78 -13.57 -5.20
C GLU A 45 8.77 -13.28 -6.34
N GLU A 46 8.27 -12.99 -7.55
CA GLU A 46 9.11 -12.64 -8.69
C GLU A 46 9.86 -11.31 -8.51
N CYS A 47 9.40 -10.46 -7.58
CA CYS A 47 10.05 -9.19 -7.24
C CYS A 47 11.16 -9.36 -6.18
N GLU A 48 11.30 -10.53 -5.53
CA GLU A 48 12.15 -10.71 -4.35
C GLU A 48 13.60 -10.32 -4.58
N GLU A 49 14.22 -10.78 -5.67
CA GLU A 49 15.65 -10.48 -5.94
C GLU A 49 15.90 -8.98 -6.09
N ALA A 50 15.03 -8.28 -6.82
CA ALA A 50 15.14 -6.84 -7.02
C ALA A 50 14.84 -6.07 -5.73
N LEU A 51 13.81 -6.45 -4.99
CA LEU A 51 13.45 -5.84 -3.71
C LEU A 51 14.58 -6.00 -2.68
N LYS A 52 15.14 -7.19 -2.56
CA LYS A 52 16.29 -7.49 -1.68
C LYS A 52 17.51 -6.64 -2.01
N ALA A 53 17.76 -6.40 -3.29
CA ALA A 53 18.86 -5.56 -3.73
C ALA A 53 18.64 -4.08 -3.36
N ALA A 54 17.39 -3.60 -3.40
CA ALA A 54 17.02 -2.25 -3.03
C ALA A 54 16.96 -2.07 -1.49
N ASN A 55 16.24 -2.94 -0.79
CA ASN A 55 16.02 -2.89 0.65
C ASN A 55 16.23 -4.28 1.28
N PRO A 56 17.28 -4.48 2.10
CA PRO A 56 17.52 -5.77 2.75
C PRO A 56 16.50 -6.10 3.88
N ASN A 57 15.71 -5.12 4.32
CA ASN A 57 14.66 -5.31 5.32
C ASN A 57 13.32 -5.52 4.63
N TYR A 58 13.02 -6.74 4.25
CA TYR A 58 11.80 -7.06 3.52
C TYR A 58 11.16 -8.37 3.97
N LEU A 59 9.94 -8.58 3.52
CA LEU A 59 9.18 -9.82 3.66
C LEU A 59 8.38 -10.06 2.37
N ILE A 60 8.37 -11.29 1.88
CA ILE A 60 7.45 -11.71 0.83
C ILE A 60 6.21 -12.33 1.49
N ALA A 61 5.08 -11.63 1.41
CA ALA A 61 3.80 -12.07 1.97
C ALA A 61 2.63 -11.35 1.31
N LEU A 62 1.53 -12.06 1.07
CA LEU A 62 0.26 -11.46 0.73
C LEU A 62 -0.43 -10.96 2.01
N LEU A 63 -0.60 -9.65 2.13
CA LEU A 63 -1.39 -9.07 3.21
C LEU A 63 -2.88 -9.03 2.84
N ALA A 64 -3.73 -9.31 3.82
CA ALA A 64 -5.18 -9.31 3.64
C ALA A 64 -5.91 -9.05 4.96
N LYS A 65 -7.25 -8.94 4.90
CA LYS A 65 -8.09 -8.74 6.09
C LYS A 65 -8.13 -9.95 7.02
N ASP A 66 -7.90 -11.15 6.50
CA ASP A 66 -7.93 -12.40 7.26
C ASP A 66 -6.94 -13.44 6.70
N ASN A 67 -6.72 -14.53 7.48
CA ASN A 67 -5.76 -15.58 7.16
C ASN A 67 -6.39 -16.67 6.29
N LYS A 68 -6.99 -16.31 5.15
CA LYS A 68 -7.57 -17.24 4.19
C LYS A 68 -6.73 -17.33 2.92
N GLU A 69 -7.05 -18.29 2.10
CA GLU A 69 -6.55 -18.38 0.73
C GLU A 69 -7.32 -17.40 -0.16
N TYR A 70 -6.59 -16.65 -0.98
CA TYR A 70 -7.11 -15.67 -1.93
C TYR A 70 -6.70 -16.04 -3.36
N ASP A 71 -7.54 -15.68 -4.32
CA ASP A 71 -7.12 -15.54 -5.70
C ASP A 71 -6.23 -14.32 -5.81
N TYR A 72 -5.04 -14.50 -6.37
CA TYR A 72 -4.10 -13.42 -6.63
C TYR A 72 -3.88 -13.35 -8.13
N TYR A 73 -4.26 -12.22 -8.73
CA TYR A 73 -4.18 -11.98 -10.17
C TYR A 73 -2.78 -11.46 -10.51
N VAL A 74 -2.09 -12.17 -11.40
CA VAL A 74 -0.70 -11.85 -11.77
C VAL A 74 -0.62 -11.65 -13.27
N ASN A 75 -0.07 -10.52 -13.69
CA ASN A 75 0.23 -10.27 -15.09
C ASN A 75 1.50 -11.03 -15.50
N ASN A 76 1.43 -11.78 -16.61
CA ASN A 76 2.54 -12.58 -17.14
C ASN A 76 3.48 -11.75 -18.03
N THR A 77 3.25 -10.45 -18.18
CA THR A 77 4.10 -9.54 -18.94
C THR A 77 4.99 -8.72 -18.00
N TYR A 78 5.74 -7.74 -18.54
CA TYR A 78 6.64 -6.89 -17.75
C TYR A 78 5.93 -5.95 -16.76
N GLN A 79 4.60 -5.87 -16.79
CA GLN A 79 3.84 -4.96 -15.95
C GLN A 79 3.25 -5.69 -14.73
N SER A 80 4.10 -6.04 -13.79
CA SER A 80 3.67 -6.66 -12.53
C SER A 80 3.14 -5.67 -11.48
N THR A 81 3.05 -4.39 -11.82
CA THR A 81 2.66 -3.32 -10.89
C THR A 81 1.18 -3.35 -10.51
N GLY A 82 0.30 -3.94 -11.33
CA GLY A 82 -1.12 -4.08 -11.07
C GLY A 82 -1.54 -5.41 -10.45
N ASN A 83 -0.59 -6.23 -9.95
CA ASN A 83 -0.92 -7.51 -9.33
C ASN A 83 -1.69 -7.32 -8.02
N SER A 84 -2.85 -7.98 -7.86
CA SER A 84 -3.73 -7.78 -6.70
C SER A 84 -4.59 -9.02 -6.40
N ILE A 85 -5.28 -9.01 -5.26
CA ILE A 85 -6.42 -9.90 -4.97
C ILE A 85 -7.71 -9.44 -5.68
N TYR A 86 -7.70 -8.25 -6.26
CA TYR A 86 -8.77 -7.70 -7.08
C TYR A 86 -8.38 -7.79 -8.56
N LYS A 87 -9.32 -8.21 -9.40
CA LYS A 87 -9.09 -8.35 -10.84
C LYS A 87 -9.04 -6.96 -11.49
N GLU A 88 -7.92 -6.64 -12.14
CA GLU A 88 -7.81 -5.41 -12.91
C GLU A 88 -8.66 -5.48 -14.20
N LEU A 89 -9.38 -4.40 -14.51
CA LEU A 89 -10.33 -4.28 -15.63
C LEU A 89 -9.73 -3.61 -16.87
N THR A 90 -8.45 -3.21 -16.81
CA THR A 90 -7.79 -2.54 -17.93
C THR A 90 -7.38 -3.52 -19.03
N GLU A 91 -7.01 -2.99 -20.20
CA GLU A 91 -6.49 -3.78 -21.31
C GLU A 91 -5.16 -4.49 -21.02
N HIS A 92 -4.49 -4.12 -19.92
CA HIS A 92 -3.24 -4.74 -19.47
C HIS A 92 -3.46 -6.10 -18.80
N TYR A 93 -4.66 -6.39 -18.27
CA TYR A 93 -5.02 -7.63 -17.57
C TYR A 93 -6.11 -8.39 -18.32
N THR A 94 -5.74 -9.02 -19.42
CA THR A 94 -6.63 -9.86 -20.24
C THR A 94 -6.52 -11.34 -19.83
N GLU A 95 -7.47 -12.19 -20.24
CA GLU A 95 -7.39 -13.63 -20.02
C GLU A 95 -6.13 -14.27 -20.61
N ALA A 96 -5.58 -13.68 -21.66
CA ALA A 96 -4.37 -14.19 -22.33
C ALA A 96 -3.07 -13.89 -21.56
N ASN A 97 -3.03 -12.84 -20.76
CA ASN A 97 -1.82 -12.38 -20.06
C ASN A 97 -1.95 -12.36 -18.53
N THR A 98 -3.08 -12.81 -18.00
CA THR A 98 -3.32 -12.89 -16.55
C THR A 98 -3.41 -14.34 -16.11
N ARG A 99 -2.65 -14.71 -15.11
CA ARG A 99 -2.80 -15.97 -14.39
C ARG A 99 -3.37 -15.71 -13.00
N ILE A 100 -4.13 -16.67 -12.49
CA ILE A 100 -4.63 -16.64 -11.12
C ILE A 100 -3.84 -17.68 -10.33
N ILE A 101 -3.24 -17.26 -9.23
CA ILE A 101 -2.56 -18.16 -8.30
C ILE A 101 -3.25 -18.07 -6.93
N LYS A 102 -3.30 -19.20 -6.23
CA LYS A 102 -3.80 -19.23 -4.86
C LYS A 102 -2.68 -18.81 -3.92
N LYS A 103 -2.94 -17.81 -3.09
CA LYS A 103 -2.00 -17.33 -2.08
C LYS A 103 -2.64 -17.27 -0.70
N GLN A 104 -1.88 -17.68 0.30
CA GLN A 104 -2.29 -17.54 1.70
C GLN A 104 -2.22 -16.06 2.09
N GLY A 105 -3.36 -15.47 2.43
CA GLY A 105 -3.42 -14.15 3.04
C GLY A 105 -2.92 -14.19 4.48
N THR A 106 -2.31 -13.09 4.91
CA THR A 106 -1.80 -12.91 6.28
C THR A 106 -2.24 -11.56 6.80
N ARG A 107 -2.74 -11.53 8.03
CA ARG A 107 -3.12 -10.28 8.69
C ARG A 107 -1.88 -9.50 9.11
N LEU A 108 -1.93 -8.18 8.94
CA LEU A 108 -0.83 -7.30 9.30
C LEU A 108 -0.49 -7.37 10.81
N ASP A 109 -1.52 -7.45 11.68
CA ASP A 109 -1.34 -7.59 13.13
C ASP A 109 -0.70 -8.92 13.56
N ASP A 110 -0.75 -9.96 12.72
CA ASP A 110 -0.14 -11.26 13.03
C ASP A 110 1.36 -11.29 12.68
N ILE A 111 1.80 -10.40 11.77
CA ILE A 111 3.23 -10.24 11.43
C ILE A 111 3.95 -9.35 12.45
N PHE A 112 3.31 -8.28 12.91
CA PHE A 112 3.94 -7.26 13.74
C PHE A 112 3.26 -7.15 15.12
N THR A 113 3.45 -8.16 15.97
CA THR A 113 2.80 -8.23 17.29
C THR A 113 3.28 -7.15 18.27
N ASP A 114 4.57 -6.78 18.22
CA ASP A 114 5.22 -5.87 19.18
C ASP A 114 5.97 -4.72 18.48
N LYS A 115 5.64 -4.43 17.23
CA LYS A 115 6.28 -3.37 16.45
C LYS A 115 5.27 -2.28 16.14
N TYR A 116 5.78 -1.08 15.89
CA TYR A 116 5.02 0.05 15.36
C TYR A 116 5.78 0.71 14.22
N PHE A 117 5.05 1.43 13.39
CA PHE A 117 5.60 2.25 12.32
C PHE A 117 4.94 3.64 12.38
N ASP A 118 5.76 4.68 12.22
CA ASP A 118 5.26 6.05 12.24
C ASP A 118 4.50 6.40 10.96
N LEU A 119 4.98 5.83 9.84
CA LEU A 119 4.41 6.00 8.51
C LEU A 119 4.21 4.64 7.85
N ILE A 120 3.03 4.41 7.28
CA ILE A 120 2.73 3.21 6.52
C ILE A 120 2.27 3.64 5.12
N LYS A 121 2.97 3.19 4.08
CA LYS A 121 2.55 3.34 2.68
C LYS A 121 1.92 2.03 2.22
N MET A 122 0.81 2.12 1.51
CA MET A 122 0.15 1.00 0.85
C MET A 122 -0.16 1.36 -0.60
N ASP A 123 0.27 0.48 -1.50
CA ASP A 123 0.01 0.52 -2.93
C ASP A 123 -0.11 -0.94 -3.36
N VAL A 124 -1.31 -1.46 -3.21
CA VAL A 124 -1.63 -2.89 -3.35
C VAL A 124 -2.83 -3.10 -4.27
N GLN A 125 -3.08 -2.08 -5.08
CA GLN A 125 -4.01 -2.13 -6.21
C GLN A 125 -5.42 -2.53 -5.77
N GLY A 126 -5.97 -1.74 -4.82
CA GLY A 126 -7.34 -1.84 -4.31
C GLY A 126 -7.50 -2.66 -3.01
N ALA A 127 -6.45 -3.31 -2.50
CA ALA A 127 -6.53 -4.10 -1.27
C ALA A 127 -6.19 -3.31 0.01
N GLU A 128 -5.98 -2.00 -0.07
CA GLU A 128 -5.56 -1.12 1.03
C GLU A 128 -6.51 -1.23 2.23
N LEU A 129 -7.81 -1.12 1.99
CA LEU A 129 -8.82 -1.17 3.05
C LEU A 129 -8.92 -2.56 3.70
N ASP A 130 -8.69 -3.63 2.94
CA ASP A 130 -8.65 -4.99 3.48
C ASP A 130 -7.43 -5.17 4.41
N ILE A 131 -6.27 -4.64 4.04
CA ILE A 131 -5.06 -4.69 4.87
C ILE A 131 -5.26 -3.86 6.15
N ILE A 132 -5.85 -2.67 6.05
CA ILE A 132 -6.19 -1.82 7.20
C ILE A 132 -7.11 -2.59 8.17
N LYS A 133 -8.14 -3.25 7.66
CA LYS A 133 -9.04 -4.08 8.47
C LYS A 133 -8.34 -5.33 9.07
N GLY A 134 -7.29 -5.83 8.42
CA GLY A 134 -6.44 -6.93 8.89
C GLY A 134 -5.42 -6.54 9.97
N GLY A 135 -5.13 -5.24 10.11
CA GLY A 135 -4.10 -4.73 11.02
C GLY A 135 -4.53 -3.56 11.90
N PRO A 136 -5.73 -3.60 12.55
CA PRO A 136 -6.26 -2.43 13.24
C PRO A 136 -5.35 -1.90 14.36
N LYS A 137 -4.58 -2.75 15.03
CA LYS A 137 -3.66 -2.32 16.11
C LYS A 137 -2.47 -1.57 15.54
N LEU A 138 -1.83 -2.13 14.51
CA LEU A 138 -0.67 -1.49 13.88
C LEU A 138 -1.06 -0.18 13.20
N ILE A 139 -2.18 -0.18 12.48
CA ILE A 139 -2.70 0.99 11.78
C ILE A 139 -3.02 2.13 12.76
N GLN A 140 -3.75 1.85 13.85
CA GLN A 140 -4.11 2.88 14.83
C GLN A 140 -2.90 3.44 15.59
N ALA A 141 -1.79 2.72 15.64
CA ALA A 141 -0.54 3.20 16.22
C ALA A 141 0.30 4.07 15.27
N ALA A 142 -0.02 4.09 13.97
CA ALA A 142 0.70 4.89 12.98
C ALA A 142 0.32 6.37 13.06
N HIS A 143 1.31 7.25 12.85
CA HIS A 143 1.10 8.71 12.78
C HIS A 143 0.52 9.13 11.43
N GLY A 144 0.87 8.43 10.36
CA GLY A 144 0.39 8.72 9.02
C GLY A 144 0.29 7.49 8.13
N LEU A 145 -0.61 7.59 7.15
CA LEU A 145 -0.75 6.61 6.07
C LEU A 145 -0.57 7.31 4.72
N ILE A 146 0.05 6.63 3.77
CA ILE A 146 0.00 6.96 2.35
C ILE A 146 -0.73 5.81 1.68
N LEU A 147 -1.84 6.11 1.01
CA LEU A 147 -2.64 5.11 0.32
C LEU A 147 -2.80 5.50 -1.14
N GLU A 148 -2.62 4.53 -2.03
CA GLU A 148 -3.15 4.62 -3.38
C GLU A 148 -4.66 4.37 -3.32
N VAL A 149 -5.47 5.35 -3.71
CA VAL A 149 -6.92 5.28 -3.59
C VAL A 149 -7.58 5.45 -4.96
N ALA A 150 -8.43 4.49 -5.33
CA ALA A 150 -9.14 4.50 -6.59
C ALA A 150 -10.22 5.59 -6.61
N ILE A 151 -10.12 6.49 -7.58
CA ILE A 151 -11.15 7.51 -7.90
C ILE A 151 -12.12 6.95 -8.96
N LYS A 152 -11.61 6.10 -9.85
CA LYS A 152 -12.40 5.32 -10.79
C LYS A 152 -12.16 3.84 -10.58
N GLU A 153 -13.20 3.03 -10.79
CA GLU A 153 -13.07 1.58 -10.71
C GLU A 153 -12.18 1.08 -11.85
N TYR A 154 -11.01 0.56 -11.50
CA TYR A 154 -10.10 -0.15 -12.41
C TYR A 154 -9.76 -1.55 -11.90
N ASN A 155 -10.05 -1.84 -10.66
CA ASN A 155 -10.03 -3.18 -10.05
C ASN A 155 -11.46 -3.57 -9.67
N GLU A 156 -11.92 -4.72 -10.13
CA GLU A 156 -13.31 -5.20 -10.00
C GLU A 156 -13.74 -5.25 -8.53
N ALA A 157 -14.75 -4.46 -8.17
CA ALA A 157 -15.33 -4.38 -6.82
C ALA A 157 -14.33 -4.02 -5.70
N SER A 158 -13.20 -3.37 -6.03
CA SER A 158 -12.30 -2.84 -5.01
C SER A 158 -12.91 -1.62 -4.30
N PRO A 159 -12.55 -1.36 -3.02
CA PRO A 159 -12.99 -0.15 -2.32
C PRO A 159 -12.58 1.13 -3.05
N MET A 160 -13.54 2.05 -3.16
CA MET A 160 -13.34 3.35 -3.81
C MET A 160 -13.03 4.44 -2.78
N TYR A 161 -12.59 5.59 -3.24
CA TYR A 161 -12.21 6.76 -2.43
C TYR A 161 -13.18 7.04 -1.27
N ASP A 162 -14.48 7.15 -1.56
CA ASP A 162 -15.48 7.50 -0.52
C ASP A 162 -15.55 6.45 0.59
N GLU A 163 -15.44 5.16 0.26
CA GLU A 163 -15.44 4.08 1.25
C GLU A 163 -14.17 4.08 2.10
N VAL A 164 -13.01 4.26 1.46
CA VAL A 164 -11.71 4.32 2.14
C VAL A 164 -11.67 5.50 3.10
N VAL A 165 -12.02 6.69 2.64
CA VAL A 165 -12.02 7.92 3.46
C VAL A 165 -13.01 7.81 4.62
N ALA A 166 -14.25 7.37 4.35
CA ALA A 166 -15.25 7.21 5.41
C ALA A 166 -14.79 6.24 6.51
N TYR A 167 -14.16 5.12 6.13
CA TYR A 167 -13.61 4.18 7.11
C TYR A 167 -12.46 4.79 7.92
N LEU A 168 -11.50 5.44 7.24
CA LEU A 168 -10.35 6.07 7.89
C LEU A 168 -10.76 7.13 8.90
N GLU A 169 -11.79 7.91 8.59
CA GLU A 169 -12.34 8.90 9.51
C GLU A 169 -12.88 8.28 10.80
N THR A 170 -13.49 7.09 10.72
CA THR A 170 -13.99 6.39 11.92
C THR A 170 -12.87 5.97 12.87
N ILE A 171 -11.64 5.81 12.38
CA ILE A 171 -10.47 5.41 13.17
C ILE A 171 -9.48 6.55 13.41
N GLY A 172 -9.88 7.80 13.09
CA GLY A 172 -9.15 9.03 13.45
C GLY A 172 -8.17 9.55 12.42
N PHE A 173 -8.12 8.98 11.22
CA PHE A 173 -7.28 9.49 10.15
C PHE A 173 -8.02 10.55 9.31
N LYS A 174 -7.32 11.63 8.98
CA LYS A 174 -7.82 12.73 8.15
C LYS A 174 -6.90 12.95 6.95
N GLN A 175 -7.50 13.10 5.78
CA GLN A 175 -6.76 13.49 4.57
C GLN A 175 -6.07 14.84 4.77
N LYS A 176 -4.81 14.94 4.37
CA LYS A 176 -3.99 16.17 4.45
C LYS A 176 -3.45 16.62 3.10
N SER A 177 -2.96 15.70 2.29
CA SER A 177 -2.34 16.05 1.01
C SER A 177 -2.56 14.97 -0.03
N ILE A 178 -2.77 15.38 -1.28
CA ILE A 178 -2.58 14.52 -2.44
C ILE A 178 -1.09 14.63 -2.80
N LEU A 179 -0.42 13.49 -2.88
CA LEU A 179 1.02 13.39 -3.14
C LEU A 179 1.32 13.10 -4.61
N ASP A 180 0.41 12.39 -5.28
CA ASP A 180 0.49 12.07 -6.71
C ASP A 180 -0.89 11.74 -7.27
N GLU A 181 -1.03 11.78 -8.60
CA GLU A 181 -2.26 11.44 -9.31
C GLU A 181 -1.92 10.71 -10.61
N LEU A 182 -2.58 9.59 -10.84
CA LEU A 182 -2.56 8.98 -12.18
C LEU A 182 -3.71 9.53 -13.01
N MET A 183 -3.34 10.19 -14.11
CA MET A 183 -4.29 10.71 -15.10
C MET A 183 -4.33 9.80 -16.33
N TYR A 184 -5.52 9.44 -16.79
CA TYR A 184 -5.74 8.78 -18.05
C TYR A 184 -6.93 9.42 -18.78
N ASN A 185 -6.77 9.76 -20.07
CA ASN A 185 -7.78 10.46 -20.86
C ASN A 185 -8.34 11.75 -20.20
N ASN A 186 -7.48 12.56 -19.57
CA ASN A 186 -7.81 13.76 -18.79
C ASN A 186 -8.74 13.52 -17.58
N GLU A 187 -8.77 12.32 -17.06
CA GLU A 187 -9.53 11.96 -15.86
C GLU A 187 -8.60 11.34 -14.84
N VAL A 188 -8.82 11.64 -13.55
CA VAL A 188 -8.06 11.02 -12.45
C VAL A 188 -8.56 9.61 -12.25
N TYR A 189 -7.65 8.63 -12.25
CA TYR A 189 -7.96 7.22 -12.02
C TYR A 189 -7.69 6.81 -10.59
N HIS A 190 -6.53 7.18 -10.04
CA HIS A 190 -6.20 6.99 -8.64
C HIS A 190 -5.33 8.14 -8.12
N GLN A 191 -5.27 8.27 -6.81
CA GLN A 191 -4.48 9.26 -6.11
C GLN A 191 -3.66 8.61 -5.00
N ASP A 192 -2.41 9.02 -4.86
CA ASP A 192 -1.63 8.78 -3.65
C ASP A 192 -1.95 9.87 -2.62
N ILE A 193 -2.58 9.46 -1.53
CA ILE A 193 -3.10 10.41 -0.52
C ILE A 193 -2.41 10.18 0.82
N PHE A 194 -1.95 11.26 1.42
CA PHE A 194 -1.46 11.26 2.79
C PHE A 194 -2.59 11.55 3.77
N PHE A 195 -2.75 10.64 4.74
CA PHE A 195 -3.68 10.75 5.87
C PHE A 195 -2.90 10.84 7.18
N LEU A 196 -3.30 11.78 8.05
CA LEU A 196 -2.71 11.98 9.37
C LEU A 196 -3.64 11.43 10.46
N ASN A 197 -3.08 10.72 11.43
CA ASN A 197 -3.81 10.25 12.60
C ASN A 197 -3.96 11.38 13.63
N GLU A 198 -5.15 11.94 13.73
CA GLU A 198 -5.43 13.03 14.67
C GLU A 198 -5.64 12.57 16.11
N ASN A 199 -5.80 11.26 16.34
CA ASN A 199 -5.94 10.69 17.69
C ASN A 199 -4.58 10.59 18.42
N ILE A 200 -3.46 10.65 17.68
CA ILE A 200 -2.13 10.60 18.28
C ILE A 200 -1.73 12.00 18.73
N ILE A 201 -1.61 12.18 20.04
CA ILE A 201 -1.13 13.45 20.63
C ILE A 201 0.35 13.59 20.24
N ARG A 202 0.64 14.67 19.52
CA ARG A 202 2.03 15.06 19.23
C ARG A 202 2.61 15.65 20.52
N ASN A 203 3.48 14.90 21.18
CA ASN A 203 4.33 15.40 22.26
C ASN A 203 5.62 15.95 21.66
#